data_41955a980a3751624a58efd20c5c68ef
#
_entry.id   41955a980a3751624a58efd20c5c68ef
#
_cell.length_a   1.000
_cell.length_b   1.000
_cell.length_c   1.000
_cell.angle_alpha   90.00
_cell.angle_beta   90.00
_cell.angle_gamma   90.00
#
_symmetry.space_group_name_H-M   'P 1'
#
loop_
_entity.id
_entity.type
_entity.pdbx_description
1 polymer ?
#
loop_
_entity_poly.entity_id
_entity_poly.type
_entity_poly.pdbx_seq_one_letter_code
_entity_poly.pdbx_strand_id
1 'polypeptide(L)'
;MSPGAVHAKEDGGDVPHDGTQQRIPCMTLPHRRDSAGGFLRDASISAGRMCYDGKYSAELSDTSFRLNNRQGAAPMLARSHTTRSPAHWQALGAASPFYHWWITAALMLGFTTAGLSITVVQLAFPHMMTALRADLDVMQWVQTSPMIMQAVMMPSVGWLGSRLGNRRLYLLALGLFVGGSVLCGMAWDVYSLIAFRVVQAIGAGPLFPLTQSIMFQTFPEEKRGLAMGINSLGFSFGPMVGPVLGGYLLEHANWRTVFYINVPVGIVGLILAYLVLPAPPQHESRSLDVLGMLSMAMFLVTFLLAITQGRDEGWDSQYILTLLAMAVVAGVGFVVTELRSAEPFVELRLYKNVAFTMASLVVFLSTITFMASNFVVTLFLQIHLQYTPLQAAWMLMPTAVVIGILSVVTGRLADLVPTKVLVIFGMGASALLMFQHATITTVMSAEAITFWFAVRGVARSFTIAPLSTGSLATLPESEIRMGSGLLSLNRGIASAGSIALTTALFQNRMGERVLHIMQDQSAVSFGVEELQERFLATFMGLGDFADIAQIKASAMLEQLLTAEAALHSYHDIFIIIGWISALGMLPAFWMSKPKPTKAAQMSSASQGEVPSPSSPKG
;
A
#
# COMPACT_ATOMS: atom_id res chain seq x y z
N MET A 1 27.22 56.70 -15.16
CA MET A 1 26.48 57.59 -16.08
C MET A 1 25.00 57.32 -15.91
N SER A 2 24.34 58.13 -15.09
CA SER A 2 22.90 58.41 -15.03
C SER A 2 22.66 59.59 -15.99
N PRO A 3 21.45 60.01 -16.35
CA PRO A 3 20.18 60.01 -15.60
C PRO A 3 18.91 59.89 -16.50
N GLY A 4 17.74 59.97 -15.84
CA GLY A 4 16.54 60.54 -16.41
C GLY A 4 15.24 60.12 -15.69
N ALA A 5 14.93 60.81 -14.63
CA ALA A 5 13.61 60.85 -14.00
C ALA A 5 12.68 61.84 -14.70
N VAL A 6 11.37 61.57 -14.76
CA VAL A 6 10.33 62.61 -14.87
C VAL A 6 9.13 62.23 -13.99
N HIS A 7 8.78 63.18 -13.16
CA HIS A 7 7.61 63.32 -12.27
C HIS A 7 6.32 63.68 -13.04
N ALA A 8 5.16 63.34 -12.42
CA ALA A 8 3.98 64.19 -12.19
C ALA A 8 2.98 63.33 -11.41
N LYS A 9 2.67 63.60 -10.21
CA LYS A 9 1.89 64.63 -9.48
C LYS A 9 0.38 64.48 -9.66
N GLU A 10 -0.22 64.04 -8.54
CA GLU A 10 -1.36 64.56 -7.80
C GLU A 10 -2.58 65.04 -8.57
N ASP A 11 -3.75 64.51 -8.20
CA ASP A 11 -4.71 65.34 -7.46
C ASP A 11 -5.82 64.47 -6.87
N GLY A 12 -6.23 64.80 -5.67
CA GLY A 12 -7.25 64.21 -4.86
C GLY A 12 -8.66 64.72 -5.20
N GLY A 13 -9.63 64.06 -4.67
CA GLY A 13 -11.03 64.43 -4.78
C GLY A 13 -11.92 63.54 -3.91
N ASP A 14 -12.18 63.98 -2.75
CA ASP A 14 -13.30 63.52 -1.86
C ASP A 14 -14.61 63.54 -2.59
N VAL A 15 -15.48 62.52 -2.36
CA VAL A 15 -16.90 62.74 -2.35
C VAL A 15 -17.76 61.63 -1.85
N PRO A 16 -18.96 61.97 -1.45
CA PRO A 16 -19.62 61.36 -0.32
C PRO A 16 -20.58 60.25 -0.66
N HIS A 17 -20.95 59.50 0.38
CA HIS A 17 -22.06 58.54 0.40
C HIS A 17 -23.37 59.14 -0.07
N ASP A 18 -24.01 58.54 -1.05
CA ASP A 18 -25.46 58.60 -1.17
C ASP A 18 -26.03 57.23 -1.55
N GLY A 19 -26.98 56.78 -0.80
CA GLY A 19 -27.65 55.49 -0.93
C GLY A 19 -28.80 55.61 -1.91
N THR A 20 -28.71 54.82 -2.97
CA THR A 20 -29.86 54.55 -3.82
C THR A 20 -29.86 53.09 -4.27
N GLN A 21 -30.84 52.35 -3.79
CA GLN A 21 -31.19 51.02 -4.24
C GLN A 21 -31.56 51.08 -5.72
N GLN A 22 -30.74 50.51 -6.61
CA GLN A 22 -31.14 50.21 -7.99
C GLN A 22 -31.86 48.87 -8.04
N ARG A 23 -33.17 48.92 -8.31
CA ARG A 23 -33.99 47.80 -8.71
C ARG A 23 -33.62 47.37 -10.12
N ILE A 24 -33.22 46.13 -10.29
CA ILE A 24 -32.98 45.50 -11.61
C ILE A 24 -34.35 45.05 -12.15
N PRO A 25 -34.71 45.38 -13.40
CA PRO A 25 -36.01 45.02 -13.96
C PRO A 25 -36.05 43.55 -14.40
N CYS A 26 -37.19 42.91 -14.14
CA CYS A 26 -37.51 41.57 -14.59
C CYS A 26 -37.56 41.48 -16.10
N MET A 27 -36.75 40.61 -16.68
CA MET A 27 -36.71 40.31 -18.10
C MET A 27 -37.83 39.30 -18.42
N THR A 28 -38.84 39.74 -19.19
CA THR A 28 -39.89 38.88 -19.73
C THR A 28 -39.43 38.31 -21.06
N LEU A 29 -39.39 36.98 -21.17
CA LEU A 29 -39.14 36.27 -22.44
C LEU A 29 -40.44 36.24 -23.28
N PRO A 30 -40.38 36.45 -24.62
CA PRO A 30 -41.53 36.46 -25.48
C PRO A 30 -42.05 35.04 -25.79
N HIS A 31 -43.34 34.90 -25.71
CA HIS A 31 -44.08 33.73 -26.17
C HIS A 31 -43.98 33.59 -27.70
N ARG A 32 -43.46 32.48 -28.18
CA ARG A 32 -43.58 32.04 -29.57
C ARG A 32 -44.85 31.20 -29.71
N ARG A 33 -45.79 31.71 -30.43
CA ARG A 33 -46.97 30.99 -30.92
C ARG A 33 -46.55 30.08 -32.06
N ASP A 34 -46.76 28.79 -31.93
CA ASP A 34 -46.91 27.90 -33.08
C ASP A 34 -48.28 27.22 -32.99
N SER A 35 -48.98 27.45 -34.05
CA SER A 35 -50.32 26.95 -34.32
C SER A 35 -50.27 25.52 -34.85
N ALA A 36 -50.82 24.57 -34.12
CA ALA A 36 -51.44 23.37 -34.67
C ALA A 36 -52.32 22.71 -33.61
N GLY A 37 -53.57 22.52 -33.96
CA GLY A 37 -54.69 22.23 -33.11
C GLY A 37 -54.74 20.86 -32.48
N GLY A 38 -55.54 20.79 -31.46
CA GLY A 38 -56.23 19.55 -31.05
C GLY A 38 -56.11 19.16 -29.61
N PHE A 39 -57.15 19.48 -28.85
CA PHE A 39 -57.63 18.75 -27.68
C PHE A 39 -56.68 18.37 -26.55
N LEU A 40 -56.75 19.11 -25.46
CA LEU A 40 -56.97 18.56 -24.12
C LEU A 40 -57.31 19.71 -23.15
N ARG A 41 -58.48 19.61 -22.55
CA ARG A 41 -58.99 20.46 -21.46
C ARG A 41 -58.36 20.04 -20.14
N ASP A 42 -58.20 21.05 -19.29
CA ASP A 42 -58.10 21.03 -17.83
C ASP A 42 -56.83 20.42 -17.20
N ALA A 43 -55.86 21.29 -17.00
CA ALA A 43 -55.03 21.31 -15.79
C ALA A 43 -54.61 22.76 -15.51
N SER A 44 -55.24 23.41 -14.54
CA SER A 44 -54.91 24.74 -14.05
C SER A 44 -53.57 24.67 -13.29
N ILE A 45 -52.52 25.20 -13.89
CA ILE A 45 -51.24 25.41 -13.20
C ILE A 45 -51.22 26.85 -12.69
N SER A 46 -51.40 27.04 -11.38
CA SER A 46 -51.17 28.32 -10.73
C SER A 46 -49.66 28.64 -10.73
N ALA A 47 -49.30 29.67 -11.48
CA ALA A 47 -47.94 30.20 -11.47
C ALA A 47 -47.65 30.92 -10.13
N GLY A 48 -46.95 30.27 -9.23
CA GLY A 48 -46.35 30.88 -8.05
C GLY A 48 -45.11 31.65 -8.42
N ARG A 49 -45.08 32.95 -8.14
CA ARG A 49 -43.92 33.81 -8.25
C ARG A 49 -42.86 33.39 -7.23
N MET A 50 -41.68 32.99 -7.66
CA MET A 50 -40.50 32.86 -6.79
C MET A 50 -39.73 34.19 -6.79
N CYS A 51 -39.81 34.93 -5.72
CA CYS A 51 -38.82 35.95 -5.38
C CYS A 51 -37.76 35.33 -4.48
N TYR A 52 -36.50 35.53 -4.85
CA TYR A 52 -35.34 35.03 -4.10
C TYR A 52 -34.99 36.09 -3.04
N ASP A 53 -35.29 35.83 -1.78
CA ASP A 53 -34.72 36.52 -0.62
C ASP A 53 -33.86 35.52 0.13
N GLY A 54 -32.59 35.84 0.22
CA GLY A 54 -31.60 34.99 0.92
C GLY A 54 -31.77 35.05 2.41
N LYS A 55 -32.28 33.98 2.97
CA LYS A 55 -32.02 33.41 4.30
C LYS A 55 -33.10 32.36 4.65
N TYR A 56 -32.58 31.24 5.21
CA TYR A 56 -33.32 30.14 5.87
C TYR A 56 -33.79 28.94 5.04
N SER A 57 -33.21 27.82 5.43
CA SER A 57 -33.68 26.42 5.53
C SER A 57 -35.00 26.07 4.82
N ALA A 58 -34.88 25.21 3.78
CA ALA A 58 -36.01 24.50 3.18
C ALA A 58 -36.18 23.12 3.82
N GLU A 59 -37.26 22.92 4.55
CA GLU A 59 -37.86 21.62 4.84
C GLU A 59 -38.53 21.10 3.56
N LEU A 60 -38.10 19.96 3.08
CA LEU A 60 -38.81 19.20 2.03
C LEU A 60 -39.64 18.14 2.72
N SER A 61 -40.95 18.34 2.76
CA SER A 61 -41.93 17.32 3.12
C SER A 61 -42.23 16.41 1.92
N ASP A 62 -42.18 15.11 2.18
CA ASP A 62 -42.60 14.02 1.32
C ASP A 62 -44.04 14.19 0.76
N THR A 63 -44.18 14.11 -0.55
CA THR A 63 -45.42 13.72 -1.19
C THR A 63 -45.18 12.58 -2.16
N SER A 64 -45.67 11.42 -1.75
CA SER A 64 -45.68 10.17 -2.49
C SER A 64 -46.56 10.27 -3.76
N PHE A 65 -45.92 10.12 -4.93
CA PHE A 65 -46.64 9.99 -6.21
C PHE A 65 -46.87 8.50 -6.50
N ARG A 66 -48.14 8.04 -6.33
CA ARG A 66 -48.61 6.74 -6.82
C ARG A 66 -49.01 6.88 -8.30
N LEU A 67 -48.22 6.29 -9.18
CA LEU A 67 -48.61 6.05 -10.57
C LEU A 67 -49.45 4.78 -10.66
N ASN A 68 -50.70 4.96 -11.03
CA ASN A 68 -51.66 3.90 -11.33
C ASN A 68 -51.44 3.46 -12.79
N ASN A 69 -51.03 2.22 -13.00
CA ASN A 69 -50.73 1.66 -14.31
C ASN A 69 -51.92 0.80 -14.78
N ARG A 70 -52.65 1.23 -15.79
CA ARG A 70 -53.56 0.36 -16.55
C ARG A 70 -53.53 0.65 -18.04
N GLN A 71 -53.20 -0.43 -18.78
CA GLN A 71 -53.57 -0.78 -20.15
C GLN A 71 -52.77 -0.21 -21.32
N GLY A 72 -51.89 -1.01 -21.91
CA GLY A 72 -52.26 -1.75 -23.12
C GLY A 72 -51.96 -1.00 -24.43
N ALA A 73 -50.73 -1.11 -24.96
CA ALA A 73 -50.47 -1.06 -26.39
C ALA A 73 -49.15 -1.74 -26.68
N ALA A 74 -49.16 -2.75 -27.53
CA ALA A 74 -47.95 -3.42 -28.01
C ALA A 74 -47.10 -2.46 -28.86
N PRO A 75 -45.79 -2.36 -28.64
CA PRO A 75 -44.90 -1.65 -29.56
C PRO A 75 -44.31 -2.61 -30.59
N MET A 76 -44.42 -2.21 -31.84
CA MET A 76 -43.69 -2.73 -33.00
C MET A 76 -42.20 -2.86 -32.70
N LEU A 77 -41.65 -4.04 -33.07
CA LEU A 77 -40.23 -4.37 -33.07
C LEU A 77 -39.45 -3.43 -34.01
N ALA A 78 -38.95 -2.33 -33.47
CA ALA A 78 -37.80 -1.63 -34.03
C ALA A 78 -36.55 -2.27 -33.44
N ARG A 79 -35.85 -3.15 -34.19
CA ARG A 79 -34.51 -3.61 -33.90
C ARG A 79 -33.53 -2.43 -34.04
N SER A 80 -33.37 -1.64 -32.99
CA SER A 80 -32.23 -0.77 -32.85
C SER A 80 -31.07 -1.59 -32.33
N HIS A 81 -30.04 -1.79 -33.13
CA HIS A 81 -28.74 -2.20 -32.69
C HIS A 81 -28.12 -1.07 -31.82
N THR A 82 -28.65 -0.88 -30.62
CA THR A 82 -27.97 -0.07 -29.62
C THR A 82 -26.86 -0.89 -29.03
N THR A 83 -25.64 -0.59 -29.39
CA THR A 83 -24.44 -0.95 -28.62
C THR A 83 -24.73 -0.52 -27.17
N ARG A 84 -25.06 -1.49 -26.32
CA ARG A 84 -25.38 -1.25 -24.90
C ARG A 84 -24.18 -0.57 -24.26
N SER A 85 -24.34 0.70 -23.90
CA SER A 85 -23.27 1.49 -23.28
C SER A 85 -22.84 0.85 -21.96
N PRO A 86 -21.56 1.01 -21.54
CA PRO A 86 -21.06 0.49 -20.25
C PRO A 86 -21.92 0.90 -19.05
N ALA A 87 -22.59 2.06 -19.12
CA ALA A 87 -23.49 2.55 -18.09
C ALA A 87 -24.72 1.63 -17.86
N HIS A 88 -25.18 0.92 -18.88
CA HIS A 88 -26.33 0.01 -18.75
C HIS A 88 -25.95 -1.25 -17.94
N TRP A 89 -24.76 -1.82 -18.17
CA TRP A 89 -24.27 -2.95 -17.40
C TRP A 89 -23.98 -2.59 -15.94
N GLN A 90 -23.52 -1.35 -15.70
CA GLN A 90 -23.29 -0.82 -14.35
C GLN A 90 -24.59 -0.64 -13.57
N ALA A 91 -25.65 -0.16 -14.22
CA ALA A 91 -26.96 -0.02 -13.59
C ALA A 91 -27.57 -1.38 -13.22
N LEU A 92 -27.41 -2.39 -14.08
CA LEU A 92 -27.86 -3.76 -13.79
C LEU A 92 -27.00 -4.43 -12.70
N GLY A 93 -25.70 -4.15 -12.67
CA GLY A 93 -24.79 -4.66 -11.65
C GLY A 93 -25.05 -4.05 -10.27
N ALA A 94 -25.29 -2.75 -10.19
CA ALA A 94 -25.56 -2.05 -8.94
C ALA A 94 -26.84 -2.53 -8.23
N ALA A 95 -27.80 -3.11 -8.96
CA ALA A 95 -29.00 -3.75 -8.40
C ALA A 95 -28.74 -5.16 -7.85
N SER A 96 -27.54 -5.73 -8.08
CA SER A 96 -27.20 -7.08 -7.62
C SER A 96 -26.64 -7.05 -6.19
N PRO A 97 -27.11 -7.92 -5.27
CA PRO A 97 -26.51 -8.04 -3.93
C PRO A 97 -25.06 -8.50 -3.95
N PHE A 98 -24.58 -9.03 -5.09
CA PHE A 98 -23.19 -9.46 -5.29
C PHE A 98 -22.29 -8.42 -5.95
N TYR A 99 -22.76 -7.18 -6.18
CA TYR A 99 -22.01 -6.17 -6.90
C TYR A 99 -20.64 -5.84 -6.29
N HIS A 100 -20.58 -5.69 -4.97
CA HIS A 100 -19.34 -5.44 -4.26
C HIS A 100 -18.33 -6.60 -4.39
N TRP A 101 -18.80 -7.85 -4.59
CA TRP A 101 -17.92 -9.00 -4.82
C TRP A 101 -17.30 -8.99 -6.22
N TRP A 102 -18.05 -8.55 -7.24
CA TRP A 102 -17.51 -8.38 -8.58
C TRP A 102 -16.45 -7.26 -8.63
N ILE A 103 -16.68 -6.16 -7.92
CA ILE A 103 -15.67 -5.11 -7.75
C ILE A 103 -14.42 -5.69 -7.08
N THR A 104 -14.60 -6.45 -6.00
CA THR A 104 -13.50 -7.11 -5.30
C THR A 104 -12.71 -8.03 -6.22
N ALA A 105 -13.37 -8.88 -7.00
CA ALA A 105 -12.70 -9.78 -7.93
C ALA A 105 -11.87 -9.02 -8.98
N ALA A 106 -12.45 -7.95 -9.55
CA ALA A 106 -11.74 -7.11 -10.52
C ALA A 106 -10.48 -6.46 -9.93
N LEU A 107 -10.61 -5.91 -8.72
CA LEU A 107 -9.50 -5.25 -8.03
C LEU A 107 -8.42 -6.26 -7.59
N MET A 108 -8.84 -7.43 -7.11
CA MET A 108 -7.92 -8.47 -6.67
C MET A 108 -7.08 -9.03 -7.82
N LEU A 109 -7.67 -9.25 -9.01
CA LEU A 109 -6.91 -9.71 -10.18
C LEU A 109 -5.74 -8.78 -10.52
N GLY A 110 -5.99 -7.47 -10.60
CA GLY A 110 -4.93 -6.50 -10.89
C GLY A 110 -3.88 -6.43 -9.78
N PHE A 111 -4.34 -6.41 -8.53
CA PHE A 111 -3.47 -6.28 -7.37
C PHE A 111 -2.59 -7.52 -7.12
N THR A 112 -3.17 -8.72 -7.19
CA THR A 112 -2.42 -9.98 -7.02
C THR A 112 -1.40 -10.19 -8.13
N THR A 113 -1.71 -9.77 -9.36
CA THR A 113 -0.77 -9.83 -10.49
C THR A 113 0.47 -8.97 -10.23
N ALA A 114 0.29 -7.74 -9.70
CA ALA A 114 1.41 -6.87 -9.32
C ALA A 114 2.26 -7.49 -8.19
N GLY A 115 1.62 -8.09 -7.18
CA GLY A 115 2.31 -8.80 -6.09
C GLY A 115 3.08 -10.03 -6.55
N LEU A 116 2.49 -10.82 -7.45
CA LEU A 116 3.13 -11.99 -8.05
C LEU A 116 4.38 -11.61 -8.84
N SER A 117 4.31 -10.51 -9.61
CA SER A 117 5.44 -10.02 -10.41
C SER A 117 6.70 -9.78 -9.58
N ILE A 118 6.56 -9.29 -8.33
CA ILE A 118 7.70 -9.02 -7.45
C ILE A 118 8.45 -10.31 -7.12
N THR A 119 7.73 -11.34 -6.67
CA THR A 119 8.33 -12.60 -6.20
C THR A 119 8.89 -13.46 -7.32
N VAL A 120 8.19 -13.52 -8.46
CA VAL A 120 8.64 -14.31 -9.61
C VAL A 120 9.89 -13.70 -10.26
N VAL A 121 9.98 -12.35 -10.33
CA VAL A 121 11.18 -11.65 -10.84
C VAL A 121 12.39 -11.87 -9.94
N GLN A 122 12.21 -11.90 -8.60
CA GLN A 122 13.29 -12.21 -7.68
C GLN A 122 13.89 -13.60 -7.96
N LEU A 123 13.06 -14.59 -8.22
CA LEU A 123 13.51 -15.93 -8.53
C LEU A 123 14.21 -16.01 -9.91
N ALA A 124 13.76 -15.21 -10.88
CA ALA A 124 14.33 -15.16 -12.22
C ALA A 124 15.64 -14.37 -12.31
N PHE A 125 16.05 -13.67 -11.25
CA PHE A 125 17.19 -12.77 -11.25
C PHE A 125 18.50 -13.39 -11.77
N PRO A 126 18.96 -14.58 -11.29
CA PRO A 126 20.19 -15.19 -11.81
C PRO A 126 20.08 -15.57 -13.31
N HIS A 127 18.92 -16.03 -13.75
CA HIS A 127 18.67 -16.39 -15.15
C HIS A 127 18.71 -15.15 -16.06
N MET A 128 18.17 -14.02 -15.60
CA MET A 128 18.22 -12.75 -16.33
C MET A 128 19.66 -12.23 -16.42
N MET A 129 20.42 -12.28 -15.31
CA MET A 129 21.81 -11.85 -15.24
C MET A 129 22.68 -12.60 -16.27
N THR A 130 22.55 -13.93 -16.32
CA THR A 130 23.25 -14.76 -17.30
C THR A 130 22.81 -14.51 -18.74
N ALA A 131 21.49 -14.40 -18.98
CA ALA A 131 20.94 -14.22 -20.31
C ALA A 131 21.23 -12.84 -20.93
N LEU A 132 21.28 -11.80 -20.11
CA LEU A 132 21.56 -10.43 -20.53
C LEU A 132 23.05 -10.07 -20.42
N ARG A 133 23.88 -11.00 -19.92
CA ARG A 133 25.32 -10.81 -19.67
C ARG A 133 25.60 -9.52 -18.90
N ALA A 134 24.79 -9.26 -17.88
CA ALA A 134 24.87 -8.06 -17.07
C ALA A 134 25.59 -8.33 -15.76
N ASP A 135 26.44 -7.38 -15.33
CA ASP A 135 27.08 -7.39 -14.03
C ASP A 135 26.06 -7.24 -12.90
N LEU A 136 26.39 -7.73 -11.72
CA LEU A 136 25.51 -7.72 -10.56
C LEU A 136 25.03 -6.31 -10.22
N ASP A 137 25.93 -5.33 -10.26
CA ASP A 137 25.66 -3.92 -9.90
C ASP A 137 24.63 -3.28 -10.80
N VAL A 138 24.71 -3.54 -12.11
CA VAL A 138 23.70 -3.06 -13.07
C VAL A 138 22.41 -3.84 -12.92
N MET A 139 22.49 -5.16 -12.71
CA MET A 139 21.33 -6.01 -12.61
C MET A 139 20.48 -5.74 -11.37
N GLN A 140 21.07 -5.29 -10.26
CA GLN A 140 20.35 -4.86 -9.06
C GLN A 140 19.31 -3.76 -9.37
N TRP A 141 19.57 -2.89 -10.35
CA TRP A 141 18.64 -1.85 -10.77
C TRP A 141 17.32 -2.38 -11.34
N VAL A 142 17.30 -3.60 -11.86
CA VAL A 142 16.06 -4.26 -12.30
C VAL A 142 15.08 -4.46 -11.13
N GLN A 143 15.56 -4.57 -9.89
CA GLN A 143 14.73 -4.66 -8.69
C GLN A 143 14.57 -3.31 -7.98
N THR A 144 15.64 -2.53 -7.86
CA THR A 144 15.68 -1.29 -7.10
C THR A 144 14.88 -0.18 -7.77
N SER A 145 15.02 0.00 -9.08
CA SER A 145 14.33 1.09 -9.80
C SER A 145 12.79 0.98 -9.73
N PRO A 146 12.17 -0.22 -9.91
CA PRO A 146 10.73 -0.36 -9.72
C PRO A 146 10.29 -0.11 -8.28
N MET A 147 11.07 -0.53 -7.29
CA MET A 147 10.74 -0.32 -5.87
C MET A 147 10.68 1.17 -5.54
N ILE A 148 11.66 1.93 -6.00
CA ILE A 148 11.71 3.40 -5.83
C ILE A 148 10.52 4.05 -6.55
N MET A 149 10.28 3.69 -7.82
CA MET A 149 9.19 4.28 -8.59
C MET A 149 7.81 3.96 -8.01
N GLN A 150 7.57 2.74 -7.51
CA GLN A 150 6.34 2.40 -6.81
C GLN A 150 6.15 3.27 -5.57
N ALA A 151 7.20 3.46 -4.75
CA ALA A 151 7.15 4.30 -3.56
C ALA A 151 6.78 5.76 -3.89
N VAL A 152 7.32 6.32 -4.99
CA VAL A 152 6.99 7.66 -5.48
C VAL A 152 5.53 7.74 -5.97
N MET A 153 5.03 6.68 -6.63
CA MET A 153 3.68 6.67 -7.20
C MET A 153 2.57 6.38 -6.17
N MET A 154 2.86 5.71 -5.05
CA MET A 154 1.85 5.34 -4.05
C MET A 154 1.09 6.55 -3.46
N PRO A 155 1.73 7.64 -3.03
CA PRO A 155 1.04 8.79 -2.46
C PRO A 155 0.24 9.60 -3.50
N SER A 156 0.62 9.51 -4.78
CA SER A 156 -0.04 10.24 -5.88
C SER A 156 -1.51 9.84 -6.07
N VAL A 157 -1.93 8.70 -5.52
CA VAL A 157 -3.30 8.17 -5.65
C VAL A 157 -4.35 9.13 -5.10
N GLY A 158 -4.05 9.86 -4.03
CA GLY A 158 -4.96 10.86 -3.47
C GLY A 158 -5.31 11.94 -4.50
N TRP A 159 -4.30 12.56 -5.06
CA TRP A 159 -4.44 13.62 -6.06
C TRP A 159 -4.92 13.09 -7.42
N LEU A 160 -4.27 12.06 -7.97
CA LEU A 160 -4.68 11.46 -9.25
C LEU A 160 -6.12 10.95 -9.19
N GLY A 161 -6.53 10.35 -8.07
CA GLY A 161 -7.87 9.82 -7.86
C GLY A 161 -8.93 10.92 -7.76
N SER A 162 -8.62 12.11 -7.20
CA SER A 162 -9.54 13.25 -7.19
C SER A 162 -9.76 13.82 -8.60
N ARG A 163 -8.72 13.85 -9.43
CA ARG A 163 -8.76 14.41 -10.78
C ARG A 163 -9.32 13.44 -11.83
N LEU A 164 -8.87 12.20 -11.83
CA LEU A 164 -9.25 11.19 -12.84
C LEU A 164 -10.45 10.35 -12.42
N GLY A 165 -10.72 10.30 -11.12
CA GLY A 165 -11.66 9.34 -10.53
C GLY A 165 -11.07 7.95 -10.37
N ASN A 166 -11.56 7.19 -9.40
CA ASN A 166 -11.02 5.87 -9.04
C ASN A 166 -11.00 4.88 -10.22
N ARG A 167 -12.07 4.85 -11.03
CA ARG A 167 -12.19 3.95 -12.17
C ARG A 167 -11.11 4.21 -13.24
N ARG A 168 -11.00 5.46 -13.70
CA ARG A 168 -10.02 5.80 -14.76
C ARG A 168 -8.61 5.59 -14.27
N LEU A 169 -8.33 5.99 -13.03
CA LEU A 169 -7.01 5.81 -12.43
C LEU A 169 -6.65 4.32 -12.33
N TYR A 170 -7.57 3.47 -11.88
CA TYR A 170 -7.33 2.03 -11.79
C TYR A 170 -7.06 1.40 -13.17
N LEU A 171 -7.87 1.74 -14.17
CA LEU A 171 -7.70 1.23 -15.54
C LEU A 171 -6.38 1.69 -16.16
N LEU A 172 -5.98 2.96 -15.95
CA LEU A 172 -4.69 3.47 -16.42
C LEU A 172 -3.52 2.79 -15.71
N ALA A 173 -3.60 2.66 -14.39
CA ALA A 173 -2.56 2.02 -13.58
C ALA A 173 -2.37 0.55 -14.00
N LEU A 174 -3.47 -0.22 -14.08
CA LEU A 174 -3.41 -1.62 -14.51
C LEU A 174 -2.99 -1.75 -15.98
N GLY A 175 -3.44 -0.83 -16.86
CA GLY A 175 -3.03 -0.79 -18.26
C GLY A 175 -1.53 -0.53 -18.43
N LEU A 176 -0.97 0.43 -17.68
CA LEU A 176 0.48 0.70 -17.66
C LEU A 176 1.26 -0.50 -17.10
N PHE A 177 0.74 -1.16 -16.05
CA PHE A 177 1.36 -2.36 -15.50
C PHE A 177 1.41 -3.50 -16.53
N VAL A 178 0.30 -3.78 -17.20
CA VAL A 178 0.22 -4.82 -18.23
C VAL A 178 1.09 -4.47 -19.44
N GLY A 179 1.00 -3.23 -19.95
CA GLY A 179 1.85 -2.76 -21.05
C GLY A 179 3.33 -2.80 -20.70
N GLY A 180 3.71 -2.34 -19.50
CA GLY A 180 5.07 -2.45 -18.98
C GLY A 180 5.53 -3.92 -18.86
N SER A 181 4.64 -4.84 -18.49
CA SER A 181 4.95 -6.28 -18.45
C SER A 181 5.28 -6.83 -19.86
N VAL A 182 4.51 -6.43 -20.87
CA VAL A 182 4.81 -6.79 -22.27
C VAL A 182 6.18 -6.24 -22.68
N LEU A 183 6.45 -4.97 -22.41
CA LEU A 183 7.73 -4.34 -22.73
C LEU A 183 8.90 -5.03 -22.03
N CYS A 184 8.77 -5.39 -20.74
CA CYS A 184 9.80 -6.13 -20.00
C CYS A 184 10.11 -7.49 -20.65
N GLY A 185 9.08 -8.22 -21.12
CA GLY A 185 9.27 -9.47 -21.83
C GLY A 185 9.94 -9.30 -23.20
N MET A 186 9.86 -8.12 -23.80
CA MET A 186 10.50 -7.77 -25.08
C MET A 186 11.89 -7.13 -24.91
N ALA A 187 12.40 -6.96 -23.68
CA ALA A 187 13.68 -6.33 -23.43
C ALA A 187 14.83 -7.04 -24.15
N TRP A 188 15.73 -6.27 -24.79
CA TRP A 188 16.87 -6.77 -25.55
C TRP A 188 18.19 -6.67 -24.79
N ASP A 189 18.28 -5.75 -23.80
CA ASP A 189 19.42 -5.59 -22.91
C ASP A 189 18.96 -5.23 -21.48
N VAL A 190 19.90 -5.12 -20.55
CA VAL A 190 19.61 -4.81 -19.14
C VAL A 190 19.06 -3.39 -18.97
N TYR A 191 19.53 -2.42 -19.75
CA TYR A 191 19.09 -1.03 -19.64
C TYR A 191 17.64 -0.83 -20.13
N SER A 192 17.29 -1.51 -21.25
CA SER A 192 15.90 -1.54 -21.73
C SER A 192 15.00 -2.23 -20.70
N LEU A 193 15.45 -3.31 -20.07
CA LEU A 193 14.72 -3.98 -19.02
C LEU A 193 14.48 -3.04 -17.82
N ILE A 194 15.51 -2.33 -17.35
CA ILE A 194 15.39 -1.34 -16.26
C ILE A 194 14.36 -0.26 -16.62
N ALA A 195 14.47 0.33 -17.82
CA ALA A 195 13.53 1.36 -18.27
C ALA A 195 12.08 0.85 -18.32
N PHE A 196 11.86 -0.34 -18.86
CA PHE A 196 10.53 -0.95 -18.94
C PHE A 196 9.99 -1.35 -17.57
N ARG A 197 10.84 -1.75 -16.63
CA ARG A 197 10.49 -2.01 -15.23
C ARG A 197 10.04 -0.73 -14.53
N VAL A 198 10.63 0.41 -14.83
CA VAL A 198 10.17 1.72 -14.32
C VAL A 198 8.76 2.03 -14.84
N VAL A 199 8.50 1.82 -16.14
CA VAL A 199 7.15 2.00 -16.72
C VAL A 199 6.13 1.07 -16.06
N GLN A 200 6.47 -0.21 -15.86
CA GLN A 200 5.64 -1.17 -15.16
C GLN A 200 5.34 -0.72 -13.72
N ALA A 201 6.33 -0.16 -13.03
CA ALA A 201 6.23 0.30 -11.65
C ALA A 201 5.35 1.55 -11.49
N ILE A 202 5.32 2.45 -12.48
CA ILE A 202 4.38 3.59 -12.53
C ILE A 202 2.94 3.07 -12.47
N GLY A 203 2.65 1.96 -13.16
CA GLY A 203 1.35 1.30 -13.08
C GLY A 203 1.12 0.56 -11.76
N ALA A 204 2.11 -0.18 -11.26
CA ALA A 204 1.98 -0.99 -10.05
C ALA A 204 1.79 -0.17 -8.76
N GLY A 205 2.48 0.98 -8.65
CA GLY A 205 2.48 1.81 -7.44
C GLY A 205 1.09 2.22 -6.96
N PRO A 206 0.22 2.77 -7.82
CA PRO A 206 -1.13 3.15 -7.43
C PRO A 206 -2.07 1.99 -7.10
N LEU A 207 -1.83 0.78 -7.62
CA LEU A 207 -2.79 -0.34 -7.51
C LEU A 207 -3.10 -0.71 -6.06
N PHE A 208 -2.09 -0.76 -5.17
CA PHE A 208 -2.30 -1.14 -3.78
C PHE A 208 -3.17 -0.13 -3.00
N PRO A 209 -2.79 1.16 -2.87
CA PRO A 209 -3.59 2.13 -2.13
C PRO A 209 -4.96 2.37 -2.77
N LEU A 210 -5.06 2.30 -4.09
CA LEU A 210 -6.31 2.49 -4.81
C LEU A 210 -7.27 1.32 -4.58
N THR A 211 -6.78 0.08 -4.66
CA THR A 211 -7.56 -1.12 -4.33
C THR A 211 -8.09 -1.05 -2.90
N GLN A 212 -7.21 -0.72 -1.94
CA GLN A 212 -7.59 -0.56 -0.54
C GLN A 212 -8.69 0.52 -0.36
N SER A 213 -8.51 1.67 -0.99
CA SER A 213 -9.47 2.78 -0.92
C SER A 213 -10.83 2.43 -1.54
N ILE A 214 -10.83 1.84 -2.75
CA ILE A 214 -12.08 1.47 -3.45
C ILE A 214 -12.82 0.40 -2.66
N MET A 215 -12.13 -0.64 -2.18
CA MET A 215 -12.78 -1.69 -1.38
C MET A 215 -13.37 -1.14 -0.10
N PHE A 216 -12.65 -0.27 0.62
CA PHE A 216 -13.13 0.32 1.85
C PHE A 216 -14.38 1.20 1.65
N GLN A 217 -14.46 1.93 0.52
CA GLN A 217 -15.61 2.77 0.15
C GLN A 217 -16.80 1.97 -0.40
N THR A 218 -16.54 0.85 -1.06
CA THR A 218 -17.61 0.05 -1.71
C THR A 218 -18.36 -0.84 -0.72
N PHE A 219 -17.69 -1.31 0.33
CA PHE A 219 -18.31 -2.17 1.32
C PHE A 219 -19.06 -1.35 2.38
N PRO A 220 -20.23 -1.82 2.84
CA PRO A 220 -20.94 -1.21 3.96
C PRO A 220 -20.06 -1.26 5.24
N GLU A 221 -20.32 -0.34 6.18
CA GLU A 221 -19.49 -0.17 7.38
C GLU A 221 -19.31 -1.47 8.17
N GLU A 222 -20.35 -2.30 8.24
CA GLU A 222 -20.36 -3.58 8.98
C GLU A 222 -19.50 -4.68 8.32
N LYS A 223 -19.00 -4.45 7.10
CA LYS A 223 -18.21 -5.42 6.33
C LYS A 223 -16.88 -4.84 5.84
N ARG A 224 -16.50 -3.65 6.28
CA ARG A 224 -15.22 -3.01 5.90
C ARG A 224 -14.01 -3.82 6.36
N GLY A 225 -14.09 -4.44 7.53
CA GLY A 225 -13.07 -5.34 8.04
C GLY A 225 -12.89 -6.57 7.16
N LEU A 226 -13.99 -7.20 6.77
CA LEU A 226 -13.97 -8.33 5.82
C LEU A 226 -13.31 -7.92 4.50
N ALA A 227 -13.65 -6.74 3.96
CA ALA A 227 -13.05 -6.23 2.74
C ALA A 227 -11.52 -6.07 2.87
N MET A 228 -11.06 -5.52 3.99
CA MET A 228 -9.61 -5.37 4.26
C MET A 228 -8.92 -6.71 4.49
N GLY A 229 -9.61 -7.69 5.06
CA GLY A 229 -9.13 -9.06 5.16
C GLY A 229 -8.87 -9.70 3.79
N ILE A 230 -9.82 -9.57 2.86
CA ILE A 230 -9.68 -10.04 1.48
C ILE A 230 -8.57 -9.30 0.75
N ASN A 231 -8.45 -7.98 0.94
CA ASN A 231 -7.34 -7.21 0.39
C ASN A 231 -5.97 -7.72 0.88
N SER A 232 -5.88 -8.13 2.15
CA SER A 232 -4.66 -8.71 2.73
C SER A 232 -4.35 -10.10 2.18
N LEU A 233 -5.38 -10.92 1.88
CA LEU A 233 -5.22 -12.19 1.16
C LEU A 233 -4.58 -11.95 -0.23
N GLY A 234 -5.06 -10.96 -0.99
CA GLY A 234 -4.49 -10.60 -2.28
C GLY A 234 -3.00 -10.21 -2.18
N PHE A 235 -2.62 -9.48 -1.13
CA PHE A 235 -1.21 -9.14 -0.89
C PHE A 235 -0.35 -10.38 -0.59
N SER A 236 -0.88 -11.35 0.12
CA SER A 236 -0.17 -12.59 0.47
C SER A 236 -0.07 -13.57 -0.69
N PHE A 237 -0.86 -13.38 -1.75
CA PHE A 237 -0.91 -14.30 -2.90
C PHE A 237 0.42 -14.39 -3.64
N GLY A 238 1.12 -13.26 -3.85
CA GLY A 238 2.43 -13.22 -4.49
C GLY A 238 3.47 -14.12 -3.81
N PRO A 239 3.77 -13.89 -2.51
CA PRO A 239 4.68 -14.75 -1.75
C PRO A 239 4.23 -16.22 -1.63
N MET A 240 2.93 -16.47 -1.66
CA MET A 240 2.36 -17.81 -1.56
C MET A 240 2.54 -18.63 -2.84
N VAL A 241 2.27 -18.05 -4.00
CA VAL A 241 2.21 -18.75 -5.28
C VAL A 241 3.45 -18.47 -6.15
N GLY A 242 4.11 -17.33 -5.92
CA GLY A 242 5.25 -16.86 -6.71
C GLY A 242 6.40 -17.85 -6.84
N PRO A 243 6.90 -18.46 -5.76
CA PRO A 243 7.99 -19.44 -5.86
C PRO A 243 7.64 -20.66 -6.71
N VAL A 244 6.42 -21.16 -6.58
CA VAL A 244 5.94 -22.32 -7.36
C VAL A 244 5.81 -22.00 -8.84
N LEU A 245 5.10 -20.91 -9.15
CA LEU A 245 4.91 -20.48 -10.55
C LEU A 245 6.23 -20.04 -11.17
N GLY A 246 7.05 -19.28 -10.43
CA GLY A 246 8.34 -18.81 -10.91
C GLY A 246 9.29 -19.96 -11.20
N GLY A 247 9.40 -20.92 -10.28
CA GLY A 247 10.21 -22.12 -10.47
C GLY A 247 9.78 -22.92 -11.70
N TYR A 248 8.47 -23.21 -11.82
CA TYR A 248 7.93 -23.94 -12.97
C TYR A 248 8.19 -23.22 -14.31
N LEU A 249 7.98 -21.88 -14.34
CA LEU A 249 8.22 -21.09 -15.56
C LEU A 249 9.70 -21.05 -15.97
N LEU A 250 10.62 -20.99 -15.00
CA LEU A 250 12.05 -20.94 -15.27
C LEU A 250 12.61 -22.30 -15.69
N GLU A 251 12.02 -23.39 -15.22
CA GLU A 251 12.42 -24.75 -15.59
C GLU A 251 11.94 -25.13 -17.00
N HIS A 252 10.72 -24.70 -17.39
CA HIS A 252 10.09 -25.14 -18.64
C HIS A 252 10.10 -24.08 -19.75
N ALA A 253 10.47 -22.82 -19.43
CA ALA A 253 10.48 -21.70 -20.36
C ALA A 253 11.67 -20.78 -20.09
N ASN A 254 11.70 -19.63 -20.77
CA ASN A 254 12.73 -18.62 -20.54
C ASN A 254 12.30 -17.55 -19.52
N TRP A 255 13.26 -16.76 -19.02
CA TRP A 255 13.01 -15.70 -18.05
C TRP A 255 11.98 -14.65 -18.53
N ARG A 256 11.79 -14.45 -19.84
CA ARG A 256 10.80 -13.50 -20.37
C ARG A 256 9.36 -13.88 -20.03
N THR A 257 9.09 -15.18 -19.90
CA THR A 257 7.77 -15.71 -19.55
C THR A 257 7.29 -15.23 -18.18
N VAL A 258 8.23 -14.93 -17.28
CA VAL A 258 7.97 -14.33 -15.96
C VAL A 258 7.19 -13.02 -16.06
N PHE A 259 7.43 -12.25 -17.11
CA PHE A 259 6.70 -11.00 -17.35
C PHE A 259 5.39 -11.26 -18.11
N TYR A 260 5.40 -12.15 -19.08
CA TYR A 260 4.22 -12.45 -19.91
C TYR A 260 3.08 -13.10 -19.13
N ILE A 261 3.34 -13.80 -18.02
CA ILE A 261 2.28 -14.39 -17.17
C ILE A 261 1.35 -13.32 -16.59
N ASN A 262 1.84 -12.10 -16.40
CA ASN A 262 1.04 -10.98 -15.90
C ASN A 262 0.02 -10.49 -16.94
N VAL A 263 0.27 -10.72 -18.22
CA VAL A 263 -0.51 -10.14 -19.32
C VAL A 263 -1.93 -10.73 -19.39
N PRO A 264 -2.13 -12.06 -19.48
CA PRO A 264 -3.48 -12.62 -19.57
C PRO A 264 -4.31 -12.30 -18.31
N VAL A 265 -3.72 -12.42 -17.12
CA VAL A 265 -4.42 -12.13 -15.86
C VAL A 265 -4.76 -10.65 -15.77
N GLY A 266 -3.82 -9.78 -16.14
CA GLY A 266 -4.01 -8.32 -16.15
C GLY A 266 -5.06 -7.88 -17.17
N ILE A 267 -5.12 -8.47 -18.36
CA ILE A 267 -6.16 -8.18 -19.37
C ILE A 267 -7.55 -8.58 -18.84
N VAL A 268 -7.69 -9.76 -18.24
CA VAL A 268 -8.96 -10.19 -17.62
C VAL A 268 -9.34 -9.20 -16.52
N GLY A 269 -8.38 -8.79 -15.68
CA GLY A 269 -8.59 -7.76 -14.65
C GLY A 269 -9.03 -6.41 -15.24
N LEU A 270 -8.42 -5.96 -16.34
CA LEU A 270 -8.79 -4.72 -17.05
C LEU A 270 -10.23 -4.79 -17.60
N ILE A 271 -10.58 -5.88 -18.26
CA ILE A 271 -11.93 -6.07 -18.81
C ILE A 271 -12.95 -6.07 -17.69
N LEU A 272 -12.71 -6.83 -16.63
CA LEU A 272 -13.62 -6.92 -15.50
C LEU A 272 -13.75 -5.57 -14.78
N ALA A 273 -12.64 -4.87 -14.53
CA ALA A 273 -12.64 -3.55 -13.94
C ALA A 273 -13.38 -2.51 -14.81
N TYR A 274 -13.21 -2.57 -16.13
CA TYR A 274 -13.92 -1.70 -17.06
C TYR A 274 -15.43 -1.93 -17.01
N LEU A 275 -15.89 -3.18 -16.85
CA LEU A 275 -17.31 -3.52 -16.81
C LEU A 275 -17.95 -3.18 -15.46
N VAL A 276 -17.22 -3.39 -14.35
CA VAL A 276 -17.81 -3.41 -13.01
C VAL A 276 -17.59 -2.11 -12.24
N LEU A 277 -16.42 -1.44 -12.39
CA LEU A 277 -16.14 -0.24 -11.60
C LEU A 277 -17.11 0.90 -11.98
N PRO A 278 -17.73 1.57 -10.99
CA PRO A 278 -18.70 2.63 -11.24
C PRO A 278 -18.04 3.82 -11.93
N ALA A 279 -18.81 4.51 -12.78
CA ALA A 279 -18.39 5.75 -13.39
C ALA A 279 -18.18 6.81 -12.30
N PRO A 280 -17.14 7.65 -12.39
CA PRO A 280 -16.90 8.64 -11.35
C PRO A 280 -18.02 9.69 -11.32
N PRO A 281 -18.46 10.16 -10.14
CA PRO A 281 -19.18 11.42 -10.01
C PRO A 281 -18.28 12.57 -10.52
N GLN A 282 -18.88 13.73 -10.79
CA GLN A 282 -18.21 14.91 -11.36
C GLN A 282 -16.88 15.22 -10.65
N HIS A 283 -15.86 15.53 -11.43
CA HIS A 283 -14.50 15.75 -10.96
C HIS A 283 -14.38 17.07 -10.22
N GLU A 284 -13.79 17.05 -9.03
CA GLU A 284 -13.22 18.24 -8.43
C GLU A 284 -11.91 18.56 -9.17
N SER A 285 -11.85 19.73 -9.81
CA SER A 285 -10.61 20.21 -10.44
C SER A 285 -9.65 20.73 -9.36
N ARG A 286 -8.88 19.84 -8.76
CA ARG A 286 -7.75 20.27 -7.90
C ARG A 286 -6.58 20.69 -8.77
N SER A 287 -5.93 21.80 -8.40
CA SER A 287 -4.71 22.28 -9.03
C SER A 287 -3.55 21.29 -8.80
N LEU A 288 -2.57 21.27 -9.68
CA LEU A 288 -1.37 20.43 -9.54
C LEU A 288 -0.35 21.15 -8.66
N ASP A 289 -0.09 20.64 -7.47
CA ASP A 289 1.07 21.04 -6.67
C ASP A 289 2.34 20.36 -7.22
N VAL A 290 2.90 20.95 -8.29
CA VAL A 290 4.11 20.43 -8.94
C VAL A 290 5.30 20.44 -7.97
N LEU A 291 5.40 21.48 -7.13
CA LEU A 291 6.52 21.62 -6.20
C LEU A 291 6.46 20.58 -5.09
N GLY A 292 5.27 20.35 -4.50
CA GLY A 292 5.04 19.27 -3.52
C GLY A 292 5.36 17.89 -4.12
N MET A 293 4.87 17.62 -5.34
CA MET A 293 5.13 16.35 -6.03
C MET A 293 6.62 16.11 -6.31
N LEU A 294 7.33 17.13 -6.84
CA LEU A 294 8.76 17.00 -7.17
C LEU A 294 9.62 16.88 -5.91
N SER A 295 9.34 17.66 -4.86
CA SER A 295 10.08 17.57 -3.60
C SER A 295 9.87 16.23 -2.90
N MET A 296 8.65 15.69 -2.91
CA MET A 296 8.38 14.34 -2.41
C MET A 296 9.10 13.27 -3.23
N ALA A 297 9.05 13.36 -4.57
CA ALA A 297 9.74 12.41 -5.44
C ALA A 297 11.25 12.45 -5.19
N MET A 298 11.85 13.65 -5.11
CA MET A 298 13.27 13.82 -4.82
C MET A 298 13.63 13.25 -3.44
N PHE A 299 12.83 13.55 -2.40
CA PHE A 299 13.01 12.96 -1.07
C PHE A 299 13.02 11.44 -1.12
N LEU A 300 11.99 10.83 -1.71
CA LEU A 300 11.87 9.37 -1.75
C LEU A 300 12.99 8.73 -2.58
N VAL A 301 13.33 9.28 -3.73
CA VAL A 301 14.40 8.77 -4.57
C VAL A 301 15.74 8.82 -3.84
N THR A 302 16.13 9.99 -3.34
CA THR A 302 17.44 10.14 -2.67
C THR A 302 17.53 9.36 -1.36
N PHE A 303 16.45 9.34 -0.57
CA PHE A 303 16.38 8.57 0.66
C PHE A 303 16.44 7.06 0.42
N LEU A 304 15.65 6.55 -0.54
CA LEU A 304 15.66 5.11 -0.84
C LEU A 304 16.97 4.67 -1.50
N LEU A 305 17.58 5.49 -2.35
CA LEU A 305 18.92 5.22 -2.90
C LEU A 305 19.96 5.16 -1.80
N ALA A 306 19.99 6.16 -0.90
CA ALA A 306 20.95 6.17 0.21
C ALA A 306 20.81 4.90 1.07
N ILE A 307 19.59 4.47 1.35
CA ILE A 307 19.33 3.28 2.16
C ILE A 307 19.69 1.98 1.43
N THR A 308 19.39 1.88 0.12
CA THR A 308 19.67 0.64 -0.62
C THR A 308 21.14 0.47 -0.97
N GLN A 309 21.87 1.57 -1.23
CA GLN A 309 23.27 1.55 -1.62
C GLN A 309 24.24 1.84 -0.47
N GLY A 310 23.74 2.29 0.69
CA GLY A 310 24.57 2.67 1.83
C GLY A 310 25.47 1.55 2.35
N ARG A 311 25.08 0.29 2.14
CA ARG A 311 25.90 -0.87 2.48
C ARG A 311 27.05 -1.08 1.51
N ASP A 312 26.77 -1.02 0.21
CA ASP A 312 27.71 -1.42 -0.84
C ASP A 312 28.76 -0.33 -1.06
N GLU A 313 28.33 0.95 -0.97
CA GLU A 313 29.18 2.14 -1.13
C GLU A 313 29.83 2.61 0.18
N GLY A 314 29.35 2.11 1.33
CA GLY A 314 29.76 2.58 2.66
C GLY A 314 28.96 3.79 3.14
N TRP A 315 28.48 3.71 4.39
CA TRP A 315 27.67 4.77 5.02
C TRP A 315 28.39 6.11 5.16
N ASP A 316 29.73 6.08 5.26
CA ASP A 316 30.58 7.26 5.40
C ASP A 316 31.05 7.82 4.04
N SER A 317 30.67 7.20 2.93
CA SER A 317 31.06 7.66 1.60
C SER A 317 30.43 9.02 1.29
N GLN A 318 31.18 9.88 0.61
CA GLN A 318 30.69 11.20 0.18
C GLN A 318 29.42 11.09 -0.66
N TYR A 319 29.28 10.03 -1.45
CA TYR A 319 28.09 9.75 -2.27
C TYR A 319 26.85 9.55 -1.39
N ILE A 320 26.92 8.66 -0.39
CA ILE A 320 25.80 8.38 0.51
C ILE A 320 25.46 9.59 1.38
N LEU A 321 26.47 10.29 1.92
CA LEU A 321 26.26 11.51 2.68
C LEU A 321 25.60 12.62 1.85
N THR A 322 25.96 12.76 0.58
CA THR A 322 25.28 13.73 -0.32
C THR A 322 23.83 13.33 -0.61
N LEU A 323 23.55 12.05 -0.82
CA LEU A 323 22.18 11.55 -0.99
C LEU A 323 21.32 11.80 0.27
N LEU A 324 21.88 11.54 1.46
CA LEU A 324 21.20 11.81 2.73
C LEU A 324 20.95 13.31 2.95
N ALA A 325 21.93 14.16 2.65
CA ALA A 325 21.78 15.60 2.72
C ALA A 325 20.67 16.10 1.74
N MET A 326 20.68 15.61 0.50
CA MET A 326 19.62 15.91 -0.47
C MET A 326 18.26 15.40 0.00
N ALA A 327 18.20 14.21 0.61
CA ALA A 327 16.96 13.67 1.16
C ALA A 327 16.42 14.56 2.30
N VAL A 328 17.28 15.03 3.20
CA VAL A 328 16.86 15.94 4.28
C VAL A 328 16.33 17.26 3.70
N VAL A 329 17.07 17.88 2.79
CA VAL A 329 16.66 19.15 2.16
C VAL A 329 15.34 18.99 1.40
N ALA A 330 15.21 17.94 0.58
CA ALA A 330 13.99 17.66 -0.18
C ALA A 330 12.82 17.30 0.74
N GLY A 331 13.05 16.54 1.83
CA GLY A 331 12.05 16.19 2.82
C GLY A 331 11.52 17.39 3.60
N VAL A 332 12.41 18.28 4.05
CA VAL A 332 12.02 19.55 4.67
C VAL A 332 11.26 20.43 3.67
N GLY A 333 11.77 20.54 2.44
CA GLY A 333 11.10 21.26 1.35
C GLY A 333 9.69 20.72 1.10
N PHE A 334 9.53 19.41 1.02
CA PHE A 334 8.24 18.72 0.89
C PHE A 334 7.28 19.09 2.02
N VAL A 335 7.69 18.92 3.28
CA VAL A 335 6.84 19.22 4.44
C VAL A 335 6.42 20.69 4.45
N VAL A 336 7.35 21.62 4.18
CA VAL A 336 7.07 23.06 4.15
C VAL A 336 6.10 23.41 3.01
N THR A 337 6.29 22.85 1.83
CA THR A 337 5.42 23.08 0.66
C THR A 337 4.01 22.58 0.93
N GLU A 338 3.86 21.32 1.43
CA GLU A 338 2.56 20.71 1.71
C GLU A 338 1.79 21.43 2.82
N LEU A 339 2.48 21.92 3.84
CA LEU A 339 1.83 22.68 4.91
C LEU A 339 1.38 24.09 4.48
N ARG A 340 2.07 24.69 3.49
CA ARG A 340 1.76 26.02 2.97
C ARG A 340 0.78 26.01 1.79
N SER A 341 0.73 24.90 1.05
CA SER A 341 -0.15 24.78 -0.11
C SER A 341 -1.64 24.81 0.33
N ALA A 342 -2.46 25.53 -0.45
CA ALA A 342 -3.90 25.53 -0.29
C ALA A 342 -4.52 24.20 -0.77
N GLU A 343 -3.95 23.61 -1.83
CA GLU A 343 -4.35 22.32 -2.41
C GLU A 343 -3.13 21.40 -2.45
N PRO A 344 -2.73 20.82 -1.31
CA PRO A 344 -1.52 20.01 -1.21
C PRO A 344 -1.64 18.74 -2.05
N PHE A 345 -0.50 18.27 -2.58
CA PHE A 345 -0.41 17.00 -3.28
C PHE A 345 -0.66 15.82 -2.34
N VAL A 346 -0.14 15.91 -1.12
CA VAL A 346 -0.35 14.95 -0.03
C VAL A 346 -0.86 15.68 1.22
N GLU A 347 -2.06 15.39 1.68
CA GLU A 347 -2.69 16.07 2.82
C GLU A 347 -2.03 15.68 4.15
N LEU A 348 -0.88 16.27 4.47
CA LEU A 348 -0.19 16.04 5.75
C LEU A 348 -1.01 16.49 6.97
N ARG A 349 -2.02 17.36 6.75
CA ARG A 349 -2.92 17.81 7.83
C ARG A 349 -3.76 16.68 8.42
N LEU A 350 -3.88 15.53 7.73
CA LEU A 350 -4.50 14.32 8.26
C LEU A 350 -3.82 13.82 9.55
N TYR A 351 -2.54 14.08 9.71
CA TYR A 351 -1.80 13.77 10.94
C TYR A 351 -2.20 14.66 12.15
N LYS A 352 -3.03 15.70 11.98
CA LYS A 352 -3.67 16.40 13.11
C LYS A 352 -4.71 15.53 13.80
N ASN A 353 -5.28 14.54 13.10
CA ASN A 353 -6.15 13.55 13.71
C ASN A 353 -5.30 12.55 14.51
N VAL A 354 -5.35 12.67 15.85
CA VAL A 354 -4.55 11.83 16.76
C VAL A 354 -4.81 10.34 16.53
N ALA A 355 -6.05 9.92 16.27
CA ALA A 355 -6.39 8.52 16.03
C ALA A 355 -5.74 8.00 14.75
N PHE A 356 -5.74 8.78 13.66
CA PHE A 356 -5.05 8.45 12.42
C PHE A 356 -3.53 8.43 12.58
N THR A 357 -2.97 9.39 13.30
CA THR A 357 -1.53 9.47 13.59
C THR A 357 -1.04 8.27 14.38
N MET A 358 -1.75 7.90 15.45
CA MET A 358 -1.43 6.73 16.25
C MET A 358 -1.57 5.45 15.44
N ALA A 359 -2.63 5.32 14.63
CA ALA A 359 -2.79 4.21 13.72
C ALA A 359 -1.65 4.13 12.67
N SER A 360 -1.25 5.27 12.10
CA SER A 360 -0.11 5.35 11.16
C SER A 360 1.20 4.94 11.82
N LEU A 361 1.42 5.32 13.07
CA LEU A 361 2.60 4.90 13.85
C LEU A 361 2.60 3.39 14.09
N VAL A 362 1.45 2.80 14.41
CA VAL A 362 1.33 1.34 14.53
C VAL A 362 1.60 0.66 13.17
N VAL A 363 1.08 1.22 12.06
CA VAL A 363 1.39 0.73 10.70
C VAL A 363 2.90 0.73 10.45
N PHE A 364 3.58 1.80 10.82
CA PHE A 364 5.03 1.95 10.68
C PHE A 364 5.79 0.89 11.47
N LEU A 365 5.54 0.79 12.78
CA LEU A 365 6.21 -0.17 13.67
C LEU A 365 5.91 -1.62 13.28
N SER A 366 4.65 -1.94 12.94
CA SER A 366 4.26 -3.28 12.51
C SER A 366 4.89 -3.67 11.17
N THR A 367 5.13 -2.70 10.27
CA THR A 367 5.82 -2.94 9.00
C THR A 367 7.30 -3.19 9.24
N ILE A 368 7.95 -2.41 10.11
CA ILE A 368 9.34 -2.67 10.54
C ILE A 368 9.47 -4.09 11.10
N THR A 369 8.64 -4.43 12.10
CA THR A 369 8.65 -5.76 12.72
C THR A 369 8.55 -6.88 11.68
N PHE A 370 7.64 -6.76 10.73
CA PHE A 370 7.40 -7.79 9.71
C PHE A 370 8.55 -7.88 8.69
N MET A 371 9.00 -6.74 8.15
CA MET A 371 10.05 -6.72 7.13
C MET A 371 11.41 -7.10 7.70
N ALA A 372 11.77 -6.57 8.86
CA ALA A 372 13.00 -6.94 9.57
C ALA A 372 13.03 -8.45 9.88
N SER A 373 11.93 -8.99 10.44
CA SER A 373 11.88 -10.40 10.78
C SER A 373 11.93 -11.32 9.54
N ASN A 374 11.30 -10.94 8.43
CA ASN A 374 11.42 -11.71 7.18
C ASN A 374 12.85 -11.71 6.64
N PHE A 375 13.51 -10.55 6.68
CA PHE A 375 14.89 -10.41 6.23
C PHE A 375 15.83 -11.28 7.07
N VAL A 376 15.76 -11.19 8.41
CA VAL A 376 16.58 -11.99 9.33
C VAL A 376 16.34 -13.48 9.14
N VAL A 377 15.09 -13.91 9.05
CA VAL A 377 14.74 -15.31 8.81
C VAL A 377 15.32 -15.81 7.49
N THR A 378 15.25 -15.01 6.43
CA THR A 378 15.80 -15.37 5.12
C THR A 378 17.31 -15.54 5.17
N LEU A 379 18.02 -14.61 5.86
CA LEU A 379 19.47 -14.72 6.08
C LEU A 379 19.83 -15.97 6.91
N PHE A 380 19.08 -16.23 7.99
CA PHE A 380 19.28 -17.40 8.83
C PHE A 380 19.15 -18.70 8.04
N LEU A 381 18.11 -18.83 7.22
CA LEU A 381 17.88 -20.02 6.39
C LEU A 381 18.97 -20.21 5.32
N GLN A 382 19.38 -19.15 4.64
CA GLN A 382 20.29 -19.26 3.49
C GLN A 382 21.77 -19.24 3.90
N ILE A 383 22.15 -18.39 4.86
CA ILE A 383 23.56 -18.25 5.27
C ILE A 383 23.91 -19.25 6.37
N HIS A 384 23.06 -19.39 7.38
CA HIS A 384 23.38 -20.21 8.54
C HIS A 384 23.01 -21.70 8.34
N LEU A 385 21.80 -21.98 7.82
CA LEU A 385 21.35 -23.34 7.52
C LEU A 385 21.71 -23.80 6.09
N GLN A 386 22.35 -22.95 5.29
CA GLN A 386 22.82 -23.25 3.92
C GLN A 386 21.72 -23.77 2.98
N TYR A 387 20.45 -23.38 3.22
CA TYR A 387 19.36 -23.74 2.33
C TYR A 387 19.41 -22.93 1.02
N THR A 388 19.05 -23.57 -0.07
CA THR A 388 18.89 -22.87 -1.35
C THR A 388 17.75 -21.85 -1.25
N PRO A 389 17.75 -20.77 -2.06
CA PRO A 389 16.67 -19.80 -2.07
C PRO A 389 15.26 -20.42 -2.25
N LEU A 390 15.16 -21.49 -3.05
CA LEU A 390 13.92 -22.21 -3.25
C LEU A 390 13.47 -22.98 -2.00
N GLN A 391 14.39 -23.66 -1.31
CA GLN A 391 14.11 -24.35 -0.05
C GLN A 391 13.65 -23.35 1.03
N ALA A 392 14.34 -22.21 1.16
CA ALA A 392 13.95 -21.14 2.07
C ALA A 392 12.55 -20.59 1.74
N ALA A 393 12.22 -20.41 0.46
CA ALA A 393 10.89 -19.98 0.01
C ALA A 393 9.79 -21.01 0.39
N TRP A 394 10.04 -22.31 0.25
CA TRP A 394 9.12 -23.36 0.69
C TRP A 394 8.88 -23.35 2.20
N MET A 395 9.91 -23.07 3.00
CA MET A 395 9.78 -22.96 4.47
C MET A 395 8.99 -21.72 4.90
N LEU A 396 9.04 -20.62 4.12
CA LEU A 396 8.29 -19.39 4.39
C LEU A 396 6.88 -19.41 3.82
N MET A 397 6.57 -20.25 2.85
CA MET A 397 5.27 -20.36 2.20
C MET A 397 4.11 -20.60 3.19
N PRO A 398 4.20 -21.49 4.20
CA PRO A 398 3.14 -21.68 5.19
C PRO A 398 2.78 -20.39 5.95
N THR A 399 3.77 -19.51 6.22
CA THR A 399 3.51 -18.18 6.82
C THR A 399 2.60 -17.34 5.92
N ALA A 400 2.88 -17.28 4.63
CA ALA A 400 2.09 -16.50 3.68
C ALA A 400 0.66 -17.06 3.52
N VAL A 401 0.51 -18.38 3.49
CA VAL A 401 -0.80 -19.07 3.45
C VAL A 401 -1.62 -18.74 4.68
N VAL A 402 -1.01 -18.85 5.88
CA VAL A 402 -1.66 -18.55 7.14
C VAL A 402 -2.09 -17.08 7.21
N ILE A 403 -1.20 -16.15 6.84
CA ILE A 403 -1.55 -14.72 6.77
C ILE A 403 -2.73 -14.52 5.82
N GLY A 404 -2.68 -15.08 4.62
CA GLY A 404 -3.72 -14.92 3.61
C GLY A 404 -5.09 -15.39 4.12
N ILE A 405 -5.19 -16.62 4.56
CA ILE A 405 -6.45 -17.23 5.01
C ILE A 405 -6.96 -16.55 6.28
N LEU A 406 -6.12 -16.43 7.30
CA LEU A 406 -6.54 -15.85 8.57
C LEU A 406 -6.82 -14.34 8.49
N SER A 407 -6.24 -13.60 7.53
CA SER A 407 -6.57 -12.19 7.37
C SER A 407 -8.04 -11.95 7.01
N VAL A 408 -8.68 -12.89 6.31
CA VAL A 408 -10.12 -12.83 6.03
C VAL A 408 -10.93 -13.03 7.31
N VAL A 409 -10.51 -13.99 8.14
CA VAL A 409 -11.16 -14.27 9.44
C VAL A 409 -10.98 -13.07 10.39
N THR A 410 -9.75 -12.58 10.54
CA THR A 410 -9.44 -11.44 11.43
C THR A 410 -10.02 -10.12 10.91
N GLY A 411 -10.15 -9.98 9.59
CA GLY A 411 -10.87 -8.89 8.96
C GLY A 411 -12.36 -8.93 9.34
N ARG A 412 -12.99 -10.10 9.25
CA ARG A 412 -14.39 -10.28 9.71
C ARG A 412 -14.52 -10.03 11.21
N LEU A 413 -13.55 -10.47 12.00
CA LEU A 413 -13.53 -10.23 13.45
C LEU A 413 -13.40 -8.72 13.76
N ALA A 414 -12.69 -7.95 12.92
CA ALA A 414 -12.58 -6.49 13.05
C ALA A 414 -13.90 -5.74 12.81
N ASP A 415 -14.89 -6.37 12.16
CA ASP A 415 -16.25 -5.83 12.05
C ASP A 415 -17.05 -6.02 13.36
N LEU A 416 -16.70 -7.04 14.17
CA LEU A 416 -17.42 -7.44 15.38
C LEU A 416 -16.76 -6.92 16.66
N VAL A 417 -15.44 -6.87 16.68
CA VAL A 417 -14.61 -6.51 17.85
C VAL A 417 -13.87 -5.18 17.57
N PRO A 418 -13.69 -4.31 18.57
CA PRO A 418 -12.90 -3.08 18.39
C PRO A 418 -11.51 -3.39 17.82
N THR A 419 -11.18 -2.77 16.70
CA THR A 419 -9.92 -3.01 15.95
C THR A 419 -8.67 -2.84 16.82
N LYS A 420 -8.70 -1.92 17.81
CA LYS A 420 -7.59 -1.72 18.76
C LYS A 420 -7.25 -2.99 19.56
N VAL A 421 -8.26 -3.78 19.97
CA VAL A 421 -8.03 -5.01 20.76
C VAL A 421 -7.30 -6.05 19.91
N LEU A 422 -7.74 -6.22 18.65
CA LEU A 422 -7.13 -7.16 17.73
C LEU A 422 -5.69 -6.76 17.38
N VAL A 423 -5.45 -5.45 17.18
CA VAL A 423 -4.12 -4.92 16.87
C VAL A 423 -3.17 -5.08 18.07
N ILE A 424 -3.62 -4.76 19.30
CA ILE A 424 -2.82 -4.95 20.51
C ILE A 424 -2.47 -6.42 20.69
N PHE A 425 -3.45 -7.33 20.51
CA PHE A 425 -3.21 -8.78 20.55
C PHE A 425 -2.21 -9.22 19.49
N GLY A 426 -2.38 -8.77 18.23
CA GLY A 426 -1.48 -9.11 17.12
C GLY A 426 -0.05 -8.60 17.32
N MET A 427 0.12 -7.38 17.83
CA MET A 427 1.44 -6.82 18.14
C MET A 427 2.09 -7.51 19.33
N GLY A 428 1.32 -7.79 20.39
CA GLY A 428 1.79 -8.53 21.57
C GLY A 428 2.19 -9.97 21.24
N ALA A 429 1.35 -10.69 20.48
CA ALA A 429 1.68 -12.02 19.98
C ALA A 429 2.92 -12.00 19.08
N SER A 430 3.06 -10.98 18.21
CA SER A 430 4.26 -10.81 17.38
C SER A 430 5.50 -10.58 18.26
N ALA A 431 5.43 -9.77 19.31
CA ALA A 431 6.52 -9.55 20.24
C ALA A 431 6.96 -10.86 20.93
N LEU A 432 6.00 -11.60 21.49
CA LEU A 432 6.27 -12.90 22.14
C LEU A 432 6.92 -13.90 21.18
N LEU A 433 6.44 -13.97 19.95
CA LEU A 433 7.00 -14.84 18.93
C LEU A 433 8.41 -14.41 18.49
N MET A 434 8.72 -13.11 18.49
CA MET A 434 10.10 -12.65 18.22
C MET A 434 11.05 -13.06 19.35
N PHE A 435 10.64 -12.97 20.62
CA PHE A 435 11.42 -13.48 21.74
C PHE A 435 11.60 -15.00 21.67
N GLN A 436 10.58 -15.72 21.23
CA GLN A 436 10.70 -17.17 21.01
C GLN A 436 11.64 -17.47 19.81
N HIS A 437 11.60 -16.68 18.73
CA HIS A 437 12.54 -16.86 17.60
C HIS A 437 14.00 -16.61 18.01
N ALA A 438 14.25 -15.80 19.04
CA ALA A 438 15.57 -15.64 19.64
C ALA A 438 16.10 -16.90 20.35
N THR A 439 15.31 -17.95 20.48
CA THR A 439 15.75 -19.25 21.04
C THR A 439 15.88 -20.35 19.99
N ILE A 440 15.74 -20.02 18.69
CA ILE A 440 15.91 -20.97 17.59
C ILE A 440 17.39 -21.35 17.49
N THR A 441 17.66 -22.65 17.49
CA THR A 441 19.00 -23.21 17.36
C THR A 441 19.13 -24.02 16.08
N THR A 442 20.35 -24.28 15.65
CA THR A 442 20.67 -25.12 14.48
C THR A 442 20.28 -26.58 14.62
N VAL A 443 20.07 -27.03 15.86
CA VAL A 443 19.70 -28.43 16.18
C VAL A 443 18.19 -28.66 15.98
N MET A 444 17.37 -27.61 15.83
CA MET A 444 15.93 -27.74 15.58
C MET A 444 15.66 -28.33 14.20
N SER A 445 14.68 -29.24 14.13
CA SER A 445 14.25 -29.80 12.84
C SER A 445 13.64 -28.72 11.93
N ALA A 446 13.81 -28.88 10.61
CA ALA A 446 13.23 -27.97 9.61
C ALA A 446 11.69 -27.82 9.77
N GLU A 447 11.01 -28.89 10.19
CA GLU A 447 9.57 -28.90 10.46
C GLU A 447 9.20 -28.01 11.65
N ALA A 448 9.98 -28.07 12.74
CA ALA A 448 9.77 -27.22 13.91
C ALA A 448 10.00 -25.72 13.57
N ILE A 449 11.03 -25.42 12.81
CA ILE A 449 11.32 -24.06 12.34
C ILE A 449 10.17 -23.55 11.45
N THR A 450 9.72 -24.36 10.50
CA THR A 450 8.60 -24.03 9.60
C THR A 450 7.30 -23.82 10.38
N PHE A 451 7.04 -24.63 11.40
CA PHE A 451 5.88 -24.49 12.29
C PHE A 451 5.90 -23.12 13.00
N TRP A 452 7.03 -22.72 13.60
CA TRP A 452 7.12 -21.43 14.29
C TRP A 452 6.97 -20.25 13.31
N PHE A 453 7.44 -20.38 12.08
CA PHE A 453 7.21 -19.36 11.05
C PHE A 453 5.72 -19.28 10.66
N ALA A 454 5.02 -20.40 10.57
CA ALA A 454 3.59 -20.41 10.32
C ALA A 454 2.81 -19.75 11.47
N VAL A 455 3.16 -20.04 12.74
CA VAL A 455 2.56 -19.41 13.93
C VAL A 455 2.76 -17.89 13.92
N ARG A 456 3.92 -17.40 13.46
CA ARG A 456 4.14 -15.97 13.24
C ARG A 456 3.13 -15.36 12.26
N GLY A 457 2.71 -16.12 11.25
CA GLY A 457 1.66 -15.73 10.31
C GLY A 457 0.32 -15.48 10.99
N VAL A 458 0.00 -16.25 12.06
CA VAL A 458 -1.21 -16.03 12.88
C VAL A 458 -1.18 -14.64 13.52
N ALA A 459 -0.11 -14.32 14.26
CA ALA A 459 0.05 -13.02 14.91
C ALA A 459 -0.03 -11.85 13.90
N ARG A 460 0.58 -12.01 12.72
CA ARG A 460 0.54 -11.01 11.65
C ARG A 460 -0.85 -10.78 11.09
N SER A 461 -1.68 -11.82 10.95
CA SER A 461 -3.05 -11.70 10.45
C SER A 461 -3.92 -10.83 11.36
N PHE A 462 -3.73 -10.92 12.69
CA PHE A 462 -4.42 -10.07 13.67
C PHE A 462 -4.00 -8.59 13.60
N THR A 463 -2.89 -8.30 12.92
CA THR A 463 -2.41 -6.91 12.77
C THR A 463 -2.81 -6.32 11.42
N ILE A 464 -2.59 -7.02 10.29
CA ILE A 464 -2.64 -6.40 8.95
C ILE A 464 -4.05 -5.93 8.55
N ALA A 465 -5.07 -6.79 8.66
CA ALA A 465 -6.44 -6.45 8.26
C ALA A 465 -7.12 -5.50 9.27
N PRO A 466 -7.11 -5.76 10.61
CA PRO A 466 -7.71 -4.87 11.58
C PRO A 466 -7.06 -3.48 11.61
N LEU A 467 -5.75 -3.40 11.43
CA LEU A 467 -5.02 -2.13 11.41
C LEU A 467 -5.38 -1.28 10.17
N SER A 468 -5.49 -1.91 9.00
CA SER A 468 -5.93 -1.22 7.78
C SER A 468 -7.37 -0.71 7.92
N THR A 469 -8.27 -1.52 8.47
CA THR A 469 -9.66 -1.12 8.76
C THR A 469 -9.70 0.02 9.78
N GLY A 470 -9.01 -0.14 10.90
CA GLY A 470 -9.01 0.84 11.98
C GLY A 470 -8.41 2.19 11.57
N SER A 471 -7.34 2.17 10.77
CA SER A 471 -6.69 3.42 10.31
C SER A 471 -7.61 4.23 9.39
N LEU A 472 -8.23 3.59 8.39
CA LEU A 472 -9.10 4.27 7.44
C LEU A 472 -10.45 4.68 8.05
N ALA A 473 -10.96 3.92 9.02
CA ALA A 473 -12.20 4.24 9.73
C ALA A 473 -12.12 5.52 10.59
N THR A 474 -10.92 6.05 10.84
CA THR A 474 -10.73 7.32 11.55
C THR A 474 -10.94 8.55 10.65
N LEU A 475 -11.03 8.36 9.34
CA LEU A 475 -11.10 9.42 8.33
C LEU A 475 -12.51 9.55 7.75
N PRO A 476 -12.93 10.77 7.35
CA PRO A 476 -14.14 10.98 6.57
C PRO A 476 -13.99 10.34 5.17
N GLU A 477 -15.10 10.01 4.54
CA GLU A 477 -15.11 9.30 3.25
C GLU A 477 -14.36 10.04 2.13
N SER A 478 -14.40 11.38 2.14
CA SER A 478 -13.67 12.22 1.18
C SER A 478 -12.15 12.07 1.27
N GLU A 479 -11.61 11.74 2.45
CA GLU A 479 -10.17 11.67 2.75
C GLU A 479 -9.60 10.25 2.71
N ILE A 480 -10.43 9.20 2.56
CA ILE A 480 -9.99 7.79 2.58
C ILE A 480 -8.92 7.52 1.50
N ARG A 481 -9.07 8.10 0.30
CA ARG A 481 -8.07 7.93 -0.78
C ARG A 481 -6.70 8.51 -0.38
N MET A 482 -6.71 9.73 0.14
CA MET A 482 -5.49 10.40 0.60
C MET A 482 -4.87 9.63 1.76
N GLY A 483 -5.69 9.22 2.74
CA GLY A 483 -5.25 8.40 3.87
C GLY A 483 -4.66 7.06 3.44
N SER A 484 -5.24 6.36 2.45
CA SER A 484 -4.69 5.10 1.93
C SER A 484 -3.34 5.31 1.24
N GLY A 485 -3.17 6.42 0.51
CA GLY A 485 -1.90 6.83 -0.08
C GLY A 485 -0.82 7.09 0.98
N LEU A 486 -1.16 7.87 2.03
CA LEU A 486 -0.26 8.15 3.16
C LEU A 486 0.15 6.88 3.93
N LEU A 487 -0.79 5.97 4.21
CA LEU A 487 -0.49 4.70 4.86
C LEU A 487 0.43 3.83 4.00
N SER A 488 0.28 3.89 2.68
CA SER A 488 1.14 3.14 1.75
C SER A 488 2.54 3.74 1.67
N LEU A 489 2.66 5.08 1.64
CA LEU A 489 3.93 5.78 1.76
C LEU A 489 4.64 5.40 3.07
N ASN A 490 3.92 5.44 4.18
CA ASN A 490 4.42 5.09 5.50
C ASN A 490 4.95 3.64 5.54
N ARG A 491 4.22 2.69 4.95
CA ARG A 491 4.70 1.29 4.78
C ARG A 491 5.94 1.20 3.90
N GLY A 492 6.01 1.97 2.81
CA GLY A 492 7.17 1.99 1.91
C GLY A 492 8.44 2.44 2.62
N ILE A 493 8.37 3.56 3.34
CA ILE A 493 9.50 4.09 4.14
C ILE A 493 9.89 3.10 5.24
N ALA A 494 8.92 2.57 5.98
CA ALA A 494 9.17 1.59 7.04
C ALA A 494 9.81 0.30 6.50
N SER A 495 9.38 -0.18 5.33
CA SER A 495 9.92 -1.38 4.69
C SER A 495 11.39 -1.21 4.31
N ALA A 496 11.72 -0.14 3.60
CA ALA A 496 13.09 0.15 3.20
C ALA A 496 14.01 0.42 4.41
N GLY A 497 13.55 1.27 5.33
CA GLY A 497 14.30 1.58 6.55
C GLY A 497 14.53 0.37 7.44
N SER A 498 13.58 -0.57 7.50
CA SER A 498 13.72 -1.78 8.32
C SER A 498 14.84 -2.69 7.84
N ILE A 499 14.97 -2.89 6.52
CA ILE A 499 16.02 -3.74 5.93
C ILE A 499 17.40 -3.14 6.22
N ALA A 500 17.56 -1.83 5.93
CA ALA A 500 18.83 -1.14 6.17
C ALA A 500 19.24 -1.15 7.66
N LEU A 501 18.30 -0.80 8.56
CA LEU A 501 18.55 -0.80 10.00
C LEU A 501 18.92 -2.21 10.48
N THR A 502 18.20 -3.23 10.03
CA THR A 502 18.46 -4.62 10.42
C THR A 502 19.81 -5.09 9.92
N THR A 503 20.20 -4.74 8.68
CA THR A 503 21.51 -5.08 8.14
C THR A 503 22.63 -4.41 8.93
N ALA A 504 22.51 -3.11 9.23
CA ALA A 504 23.50 -2.38 10.01
C ALA A 504 23.64 -2.96 11.44
N LEU A 505 22.52 -3.24 12.10
CA LEU A 505 22.53 -3.87 13.42
C LEU A 505 23.16 -5.26 13.38
N PHE A 506 22.86 -6.07 12.37
CA PHE A 506 23.44 -7.40 12.22
C PHE A 506 24.96 -7.35 12.07
N GLN A 507 25.46 -6.47 11.21
CA GLN A 507 26.91 -6.32 10.98
C GLN A 507 27.64 -5.82 12.23
N ASN A 508 27.08 -4.82 12.92
CA ASN A 508 27.67 -4.30 14.15
C ASN A 508 27.71 -5.37 15.25
N ARG A 509 26.59 -6.08 15.47
CA ARG A 509 26.52 -7.15 16.47
C ARG A 509 27.44 -8.31 16.12
N MET A 510 27.51 -8.69 14.85
CA MET A 510 28.41 -9.73 14.38
C MET A 510 29.89 -9.34 14.64
N GLY A 511 30.31 -8.10 14.32
CA GLY A 511 31.64 -7.60 14.61
C GLY A 511 31.98 -7.60 16.11
N GLU A 512 31.06 -7.09 16.95
CA GLU A 512 31.19 -7.11 18.41
C GLU A 512 31.32 -8.54 18.95
N ARG A 513 30.50 -9.49 18.47
CA ARG A 513 30.54 -10.88 18.93
C ARG A 513 31.80 -11.61 18.53
N VAL A 514 32.26 -11.43 17.29
CA VAL A 514 33.56 -11.99 16.85
C VAL A 514 34.70 -11.46 17.72
N LEU A 515 34.73 -10.15 18.00
CA LEU A 515 35.74 -9.56 18.88
C LEU A 515 35.66 -10.09 20.31
N HIS A 516 34.46 -10.25 20.88
CA HIS A 516 34.25 -10.83 22.20
C HIS A 516 34.70 -12.28 22.27
N ILE A 517 34.36 -13.11 21.29
CA ILE A 517 34.79 -14.51 21.23
C ILE A 517 36.32 -14.58 21.13
N MET A 518 36.99 -13.66 20.40
CA MET A 518 38.43 -13.59 20.29
C MET A 518 39.13 -13.05 21.56
N GLN A 519 38.46 -12.18 22.33
CA GLN A 519 39.03 -11.53 23.54
C GLN A 519 38.79 -12.30 24.83
N ASP A 520 37.78 -13.19 24.87
CA ASP A 520 37.44 -13.99 26.06
C ASP A 520 38.47 -15.12 26.27
N GLN A 521 39.74 -14.68 26.52
CA GLN A 521 40.94 -15.51 26.54
C GLN A 521 40.98 -16.54 27.69
N SER A 522 40.08 -16.49 28.70
CA SER A 522 40.28 -17.31 29.91
C SER A 522 39.57 -18.64 29.97
N ALA A 523 38.46 -18.83 29.22
CA ALA A 523 37.74 -20.10 29.20
C ALA A 523 37.58 -20.69 27.78
N VAL A 524 37.57 -19.84 26.76
CA VAL A 524 37.33 -20.22 25.35
C VAL A 524 38.66 -20.52 24.63
N SER A 525 39.77 -19.93 25.04
CA SER A 525 41.09 -20.13 24.41
C SER A 525 41.52 -21.59 24.44
N PHE A 526 41.33 -22.31 25.56
CA PHE A 526 41.63 -23.74 25.63
C PHE A 526 40.81 -24.56 24.64
N GLY A 527 39.54 -24.21 24.47
CA GLY A 527 38.66 -24.89 23.51
C GLY A 527 38.95 -24.55 22.06
N VAL A 528 39.36 -23.32 21.76
CA VAL A 528 39.71 -22.84 20.40
C VAL A 528 41.04 -23.46 19.94
N GLU A 529 42.06 -23.47 20.79
CA GLU A 529 43.36 -24.13 20.50
C GLU A 529 43.16 -25.64 20.30
N GLU A 530 42.42 -26.31 21.18
CA GLU A 530 42.12 -27.74 21.06
C GLU A 530 41.32 -28.04 19.78
N LEU A 531 40.36 -27.21 19.37
CA LEU A 531 39.63 -27.34 18.12
C LEU A 531 40.53 -27.14 16.90
N GLN A 532 41.42 -26.15 16.94
CA GLN A 532 42.38 -25.89 15.88
C GLN A 532 43.34 -27.05 15.71
N GLU A 533 43.88 -27.61 16.82
CA GLU A 533 44.71 -28.80 16.79
C GLU A 533 43.97 -30.03 16.25
N ARG A 534 42.72 -30.23 16.63
CA ARG A 534 41.86 -31.32 16.10
C ARG A 534 41.63 -31.18 14.59
N PHE A 535 41.34 -29.95 14.09
CA PHE A 535 41.23 -29.71 12.66
C PHE A 535 42.53 -29.94 11.93
N LEU A 536 43.65 -29.46 12.48
CA LEU A 536 44.99 -29.67 11.95
C LEU A 536 45.30 -31.17 11.84
N ALA A 537 45.08 -31.93 12.92
CA ALA A 537 45.28 -33.38 12.92
C ALA A 537 44.38 -34.10 11.90
N THR A 538 43.13 -33.63 11.74
CA THR A 538 42.20 -34.19 10.77
C THR A 538 42.68 -33.95 9.33
N PHE A 539 43.07 -32.74 8.97
CA PHE A 539 43.55 -32.43 7.62
C PHE A 539 44.87 -33.10 7.31
N MET A 540 45.81 -33.20 8.28
CA MET A 540 47.03 -33.99 8.13
C MET A 540 46.73 -35.48 7.95
N GLY A 541 45.72 -36.02 8.65
CA GLY A 541 45.27 -37.40 8.49
C GLY A 541 44.62 -37.69 7.14
N LEU A 542 44.10 -36.67 6.45
CA LEU A 542 43.59 -36.73 5.09
C LEU A 542 44.67 -36.64 4.01
N GLY A 543 45.95 -36.44 4.42
CA GLY A 543 47.09 -36.41 3.51
C GLY A 543 47.54 -35.00 3.07
N ASP A 544 47.02 -33.94 3.68
CA ASP A 544 47.47 -32.56 3.42
C ASP A 544 48.86 -32.34 4.03
N PHE A 545 49.70 -31.55 3.34
CA PHE A 545 50.96 -31.06 3.92
C PHE A 545 50.70 -30.10 5.09
N ALA A 546 51.57 -30.05 6.07
CA ALA A 546 51.40 -29.30 7.31
C ALA A 546 50.98 -27.84 7.09
N ASP A 547 51.60 -27.13 6.15
CA ASP A 547 51.29 -25.74 5.83
C ASP A 547 49.85 -25.59 5.26
N ILE A 548 49.42 -26.50 4.39
CA ILE A 548 48.07 -26.51 3.80
C ILE A 548 47.05 -26.90 4.86
N ALA A 549 47.36 -27.90 5.69
CA ALA A 549 46.53 -28.35 6.79
C ALA A 549 46.31 -27.23 7.81
N GLN A 550 47.32 -26.40 8.09
CA GLN A 550 47.23 -25.26 8.98
C GLN A 550 46.33 -24.16 8.42
N ILE A 551 46.45 -23.83 7.13
CA ILE A 551 45.60 -22.85 6.46
C ILE A 551 44.14 -23.34 6.46
N LYS A 552 43.86 -24.61 6.15
CA LYS A 552 42.52 -25.20 6.17
C LYS A 552 41.94 -25.23 7.60
N ALA A 553 42.74 -25.58 8.60
CA ALA A 553 42.34 -25.62 10.01
C ALA A 553 41.93 -24.22 10.51
N SER A 554 42.74 -23.19 10.22
CA SER A 554 42.43 -21.80 10.59
C SER A 554 41.20 -21.27 9.87
N ALA A 555 41.04 -21.54 8.56
CA ALA A 555 39.86 -21.16 7.80
C ALA A 555 38.59 -21.85 8.34
N MET A 556 38.65 -23.13 8.69
CA MET A 556 37.55 -23.87 9.28
C MET A 556 37.17 -23.33 10.66
N LEU A 557 38.14 -22.98 11.47
CA LEU A 557 37.94 -22.37 12.77
C LEU A 557 37.26 -20.99 12.64
N GLU A 558 37.77 -20.14 11.74
CA GLU A 558 37.18 -18.83 11.44
C GLU A 558 35.74 -18.96 10.96
N GLN A 559 35.44 -19.96 10.11
CA GLN A 559 34.11 -20.23 9.65
C GLN A 559 33.17 -20.64 10.79
N LEU A 560 33.62 -21.46 11.74
CA LEU A 560 32.84 -21.85 12.92
C LEU A 560 32.58 -20.67 13.87
N LEU A 561 33.62 -19.86 14.15
CA LEU A 561 33.50 -18.69 15.01
C LEU A 561 32.55 -17.64 14.41
N THR A 562 32.67 -17.41 13.11
CA THR A 562 31.72 -16.51 12.39
C THR A 562 30.29 -17.05 12.36
N ALA A 563 30.11 -18.36 12.20
CA ALA A 563 28.79 -18.98 12.25
C ALA A 563 28.14 -18.84 13.64
N GLU A 564 28.91 -19.04 14.71
CA GLU A 564 28.43 -18.90 16.10
C GLU A 564 28.10 -17.42 16.42
N ALA A 565 29.01 -16.50 16.04
CA ALA A 565 28.76 -15.06 16.18
C ALA A 565 27.53 -14.61 15.40
N ALA A 566 27.29 -15.14 14.20
CA ALA A 566 26.11 -14.88 13.42
C ALA A 566 24.83 -15.38 14.12
N LEU A 567 24.84 -16.59 14.69
CA LEU A 567 23.69 -17.14 15.41
C LEU A 567 23.29 -16.25 16.58
N HIS A 568 24.24 -15.85 17.41
CA HIS A 568 23.98 -14.92 18.51
C HIS A 568 23.50 -13.55 18.02
N SER A 569 24.02 -13.07 16.90
CA SER A 569 23.56 -11.82 16.28
C SER A 569 22.10 -11.92 15.79
N TYR A 570 21.68 -13.06 15.24
CA TYR A 570 20.27 -13.30 14.91
C TYR A 570 19.37 -13.24 16.15
N HIS A 571 19.79 -13.84 17.27
CA HIS A 571 19.04 -13.81 18.52
C HIS A 571 18.88 -12.37 19.03
N ASP A 572 19.96 -11.58 19.07
CA ASP A 572 19.92 -10.16 19.49
C ASP A 572 18.94 -9.35 18.65
N ILE A 573 18.94 -9.55 17.33
CA ILE A 573 18.05 -8.84 16.43
C ILE A 573 16.58 -9.24 16.64
N PHE A 574 16.28 -10.53 16.82
CA PHE A 574 14.91 -10.96 17.14
C PHE A 574 14.43 -10.32 18.43
N ILE A 575 15.27 -10.17 19.44
CA ILE A 575 14.95 -9.48 20.70
C ILE A 575 14.63 -8.00 20.42
N ILE A 576 15.47 -7.31 19.63
CA ILE A 576 15.23 -5.91 19.27
C ILE A 576 13.91 -5.75 18.51
N ILE A 577 13.62 -6.63 17.54
CA ILE A 577 12.36 -6.62 16.78
C ILE A 577 11.18 -6.90 17.73
N GLY A 578 11.34 -7.80 18.70
CA GLY A 578 10.35 -8.07 19.74
C GLY A 578 9.99 -6.82 20.54
N TRP A 579 10.99 -6.06 20.97
CA TRP A 579 10.76 -4.77 21.67
C TRP A 579 10.10 -3.72 20.78
N ILE A 580 10.47 -3.61 19.50
CA ILE A 580 9.81 -2.72 18.55
C ILE A 580 8.34 -3.09 18.40
N SER A 581 8.01 -4.39 18.34
CA SER A 581 6.63 -4.87 18.29
C SER A 581 5.88 -4.55 19.58
N ALA A 582 6.50 -4.75 20.74
CA ALA A 582 5.91 -4.42 22.04
C ALA A 582 5.62 -2.91 22.18
N LEU A 583 6.55 -2.06 21.75
CA LEU A 583 6.36 -0.61 21.70
C LEU A 583 5.17 -0.22 20.80
N GLY A 584 4.92 -0.96 19.72
CA GLY A 584 3.78 -0.74 18.84
C GLY A 584 2.41 -0.96 19.49
N MET A 585 2.32 -1.62 20.65
CA MET A 585 1.09 -1.73 21.40
C MET A 585 0.68 -0.40 22.05
N LEU A 586 1.64 0.45 22.42
CA LEU A 586 1.35 1.71 23.10
C LEU A 586 0.46 2.64 22.25
N PRO A 587 0.82 3.04 21.03
CA PRO A 587 -0.03 3.89 20.22
C PRO A 587 -1.35 3.23 19.82
N ALA A 588 -1.45 1.88 19.82
CA ALA A 588 -2.69 1.17 19.50
C ALA A 588 -3.81 1.44 20.52
N PHE A 589 -3.50 1.79 21.77
CA PHE A 589 -4.51 2.17 22.75
C PHE A 589 -5.30 3.44 22.37
N TRP A 590 -4.66 4.38 21.67
CA TRP A 590 -5.29 5.63 21.20
C TRP A 590 -6.02 5.47 19.86
N MET A 591 -5.99 4.29 19.24
CA MET A 591 -6.83 3.99 18.08
C MET A 591 -8.29 3.91 18.56
N SER A 592 -9.04 4.98 18.42
CA SER A 592 -10.46 5.04 18.78
C SER A 592 -11.33 5.03 17.53
N LYS A 593 -12.53 4.41 17.61
CA LYS A 593 -13.55 4.63 16.57
C LYS A 593 -13.92 6.11 16.54
N PRO A 594 -14.12 6.72 15.37
CA PRO A 594 -14.69 8.06 15.30
C PRO A 594 -16.04 8.04 16.04
N LYS A 595 -16.28 9.05 16.86
CA LYS A 595 -17.60 9.24 17.48
C LYS A 595 -18.60 9.39 16.33
N PRO A 596 -19.73 8.69 16.37
CA PRO A 596 -20.77 8.86 15.35
C PRO A 596 -21.13 10.33 15.25
N THR A 597 -21.09 10.88 14.05
CA THR A 597 -21.40 12.28 13.79
C THR A 597 -22.85 12.54 14.25
N LYS A 598 -23.13 13.69 14.88
CA LYS A 598 -24.47 14.05 15.37
C LYS A 598 -25.58 13.83 14.35
N ALA A 599 -25.28 13.91 13.04
CA ALA A 599 -26.21 13.60 11.97
C ALA A 599 -26.65 12.11 11.92
N ALA A 600 -25.74 11.15 12.19
CA ALA A 600 -26.06 9.75 12.28
C ALA A 600 -26.87 9.39 13.53
N GLN A 601 -26.64 10.12 14.63
CA GLN A 601 -27.46 9.99 15.85
C GLN A 601 -28.88 10.56 15.68
N MET A 602 -29.05 11.63 14.90
CA MET A 602 -30.38 12.17 14.59
C MET A 602 -31.15 11.26 13.65
N SER A 603 -30.51 10.61 12.69
CA SER A 603 -31.14 9.63 11.79
C SER A 603 -31.57 8.36 12.53
N SER A 604 -30.80 7.86 13.48
CA SER A 604 -31.21 6.69 14.30
C SER A 604 -32.29 7.03 15.33
N ALA A 605 -32.31 8.25 15.84
CA ALA A 605 -33.36 8.72 16.74
C ALA A 605 -34.71 8.93 16.00
N SER A 606 -34.67 9.39 14.74
CA SER A 606 -35.89 9.56 13.92
C SER A 606 -36.49 8.24 13.43
N GLN A 607 -35.75 7.15 13.41
CA GLN A 607 -36.24 5.80 13.05
C GLN A 607 -36.77 5.01 14.26
N GLY A 608 -36.52 5.47 15.49
CA GLY A 608 -36.99 4.83 16.74
C GLY A 608 -38.38 5.23 17.22
N GLU A 609 -38.97 6.31 16.70
CA GLU A 609 -40.31 6.76 17.02
C GLU A 609 -41.32 6.44 15.91
N VAL A 610 -41.62 5.16 15.73
CA VAL A 610 -42.90 4.78 15.10
C VAL A 610 -43.90 4.63 16.23
N PRO A 611 -44.89 5.53 16.40
CA PRO A 611 -45.93 5.34 17.40
C PRO A 611 -46.73 4.09 17.02
N SER A 612 -46.83 3.15 17.95
CA SER A 612 -47.71 2.01 17.82
C SER A 612 -49.16 2.50 17.59
N PRO A 613 -49.93 1.96 16.61
CA PRO A 613 -51.33 2.34 16.43
C PRO A 613 -52.12 1.95 17.67
N SER A 614 -52.69 2.95 18.32
CA SER A 614 -53.62 2.77 19.41
C SER A 614 -54.82 1.92 18.93
N SER A 615 -55.00 0.77 19.56
CA SER A 615 -56.19 -0.07 19.37
C SER A 615 -57.45 0.74 19.74
N PRO A 616 -58.50 0.74 18.94
CA PRO A 616 -59.79 1.32 19.35
C PRO A 616 -60.43 0.44 20.43
N LYS A 617 -60.63 1.04 21.59
CA LYS A 617 -61.61 0.51 22.57
C LYS A 617 -63.01 0.89 22.10
N GLY A 618 -63.82 -0.07 21.86
CA GLY A 618 -65.24 0.03 21.68
C GLY A 618 -65.85 -1.35 21.81
#